data_de046a5e81c7e4e8b3c6677fc89b02c8
#
_entry.id   de046a5e81c7e4e8b3c6677fc89b02c8
#
_cell.length_a   1.000
_cell.length_b   1.000
_cell.length_c   1.000
_cell.angle_alpha   90.00
_cell.angle_beta   90.00
_cell.angle_gamma   90.00
#
_symmetry.space_group_name_H-M   'P 1'
#
loop_
_entity.id
_entity.type
_entity.pdbx_description
1 polymer ?
#
loop_
_entity_poly.entity_id
_entity_poly.type
_entity_poly.pdbx_seq_one_letter_code
_entity_poly.pdbx_strand_id
1 'polypeptide(L)'
;MHRIVKIVSILALGTLAFPAAAQTKLSIGYSGWTGFAPLTLAKEAGIFKKHGLDVDMKKIPQKDRHLAIASGDVQCAATTVETWVVWNANGVATKQIFQMDKSYGADGMVVRSNIAKIADLKGKTVAASAPGTAPYFTLAWFLKKNGLSVKDVTVVNLEPGPAAQAFVAGQNDAAMTYEPYLSTVRANPAAGKIIATTLDYPMIMDTFGCTPKFLADNAKAAQALADSYFEAVALIQKDPKKSYEIMGADVKQTGEQFGESAKYLRWQDKAANQKFFTGELQQFSKDAADLLLEIGIIKSVPDINSLYDTQFIK
;
A
#
# COMPACT_ATOMS: atom_id res chain seq x y z
N MET A 1 72.10 38.14 -33.36
CA MET A 1 71.64 36.98 -32.58
C MET A 1 70.35 37.35 -31.88
N HIS A 2 69.17 37.01 -32.48
CA HIS A 2 67.85 37.35 -31.91
C HIS A 2 67.34 36.10 -31.21
N ARG A 3 67.08 36.18 -29.90
CA ARG A 3 66.43 35.10 -29.13
C ARG A 3 64.92 35.30 -29.16
N ILE A 4 64.23 34.35 -29.77
CA ILE A 4 62.76 34.28 -29.78
C ILE A 4 62.31 33.59 -28.49
N VAL A 5 61.61 34.32 -27.62
CA VAL A 5 60.93 33.74 -26.43
C VAL A 5 59.57 33.27 -26.85
N LYS A 6 59.32 31.94 -26.79
CA LYS A 6 58.01 31.33 -26.99
C LYS A 6 57.24 31.40 -25.70
N ILE A 7 56.18 32.20 -25.66
CA ILE A 7 55.19 32.18 -24.56
C ILE A 7 54.21 31.02 -24.81
N VAL A 8 54.25 30.04 -23.94
CA VAL A 8 53.27 28.96 -23.93
C VAL A 8 52.11 29.37 -23.00
N SER A 9 50.95 29.70 -23.58
CA SER A 9 49.73 29.97 -22.87
C SER A 9 49.08 28.65 -22.45
N ILE A 10 49.09 28.34 -21.15
CA ILE A 10 48.37 27.19 -20.58
C ILE A 10 46.93 27.64 -20.37
N LEU A 11 46.01 27.16 -21.20
CA LEU A 11 44.57 27.29 -20.98
C LEU A 11 44.17 26.31 -19.83
N ALA A 12 43.93 26.82 -18.65
CA ALA A 12 43.34 26.06 -17.57
C ALA A 12 41.84 25.89 -17.84
N LEU A 13 41.42 24.68 -18.30
CA LEU A 13 40.02 24.28 -18.31
C LEU A 13 39.55 24.09 -16.86
N GLY A 14 38.90 25.07 -16.29
CA GLY A 14 38.19 24.97 -15.03
C GLY A 14 36.97 24.06 -15.21
N THR A 15 37.04 22.83 -14.72
CA THR A 15 35.85 21.97 -14.57
C THR A 15 34.91 22.58 -13.53
N LEU A 16 33.83 23.21 -13.98
CA LEU A 16 32.71 23.59 -13.13
C LEU A 16 32.09 22.30 -12.55
N ALA A 17 32.53 21.92 -11.37
CA ALA A 17 31.83 20.89 -10.58
C ALA A 17 30.50 21.52 -10.11
N PHE A 18 29.40 21.18 -10.76
CA PHE A 18 28.06 21.47 -10.22
C PHE A 18 27.92 20.70 -8.90
N PRO A 19 27.56 21.37 -7.79
CA PRO A 19 27.27 20.65 -6.56
C PRO A 19 26.10 19.69 -6.85
N ALA A 20 26.34 18.38 -6.68
CA ALA A 20 25.26 17.40 -6.70
C ALA A 20 24.26 17.84 -5.62
N ALA A 21 23.04 18.19 -6.01
CA ALA A 21 22.00 18.55 -5.07
C ALA A 21 21.84 17.40 -4.06
N ALA A 22 21.96 17.73 -2.76
CA ALA A 22 21.82 16.72 -1.71
C ALA A 22 20.43 16.07 -1.80
N GLN A 23 20.38 14.74 -1.82
CA GLN A 23 19.12 14.00 -1.85
C GLN A 23 18.34 14.20 -0.55
N THR A 24 17.03 14.37 -0.65
CA THR A 24 16.17 14.41 0.54
C THR A 24 16.03 13.00 1.10
N LYS A 25 16.47 12.82 2.35
CA LYS A 25 16.35 11.55 3.07
C LYS A 25 14.99 11.45 3.73
N LEU A 26 14.34 10.30 3.58
CA LEU A 26 13.09 9.98 4.27
C LEU A 26 12.92 8.47 4.41
N SER A 27 12.09 8.08 5.39
CA SER A 27 11.68 6.68 5.58
C SER A 27 10.19 6.52 5.27
N ILE A 28 9.84 5.40 4.63
CA ILE A 28 8.45 5.03 4.34
C ILE A 28 8.10 3.67 4.94
N GLY A 29 6.88 3.57 5.50
CA GLY A 29 6.33 2.32 6.03
C GLY A 29 5.44 1.63 5.00
N TYR A 30 5.64 0.31 4.78
CA TYR A 30 4.82 -0.47 3.86
C TYR A 30 4.74 -1.94 4.31
N SER A 31 3.99 -2.77 3.59
CA SER A 31 3.90 -4.23 3.80
C SER A 31 4.15 -4.99 2.48
N GLY A 32 4.15 -6.33 2.55
CA GLY A 32 4.30 -7.19 1.36
C GLY A 32 3.04 -7.32 0.51
N TRP A 33 2.14 -6.35 0.53
CA TRP A 33 1.00 -6.25 -0.38
C TRP A 33 1.47 -6.04 -1.82
N THR A 34 0.97 -6.84 -2.76
CA THR A 34 1.36 -6.77 -4.18
C THR A 34 1.15 -5.36 -4.78
N GLY A 35 0.13 -4.63 -4.32
CA GLY A 35 -0.17 -3.27 -4.80
C GLY A 35 0.91 -2.23 -4.45
N PHE A 36 1.70 -2.44 -3.38
CA PHE A 36 2.78 -1.53 -2.99
C PHE A 36 4.09 -1.75 -3.74
N ALA A 37 4.19 -2.81 -4.53
CA ALA A 37 5.43 -3.19 -5.20
C ALA A 37 6.00 -2.15 -6.17
N PRO A 38 5.23 -1.21 -6.79
CA PRO A 38 5.83 -0.10 -7.55
C PRO A 38 6.77 0.77 -6.73
N LEU A 39 6.62 0.84 -5.40
CA LEU A 39 7.60 1.54 -4.53
C LEU A 39 8.95 0.80 -4.50
N THR A 40 8.92 -0.54 -4.42
CA THR A 40 10.13 -1.37 -4.53
C THR A 40 10.77 -1.19 -5.91
N LEU A 41 9.98 -1.19 -6.97
CA LEU A 41 10.47 -0.93 -8.32
C LEU A 41 11.12 0.45 -8.42
N ALA A 42 10.49 1.50 -7.87
CA ALA A 42 11.04 2.85 -7.85
C ALA A 42 12.40 2.92 -7.14
N LYS A 43 12.57 2.16 -6.05
CA LYS A 43 13.83 2.07 -5.34
C LYS A 43 14.89 1.32 -6.13
N GLU A 44 14.61 0.09 -6.54
CA GLU A 44 15.58 -0.82 -7.15
C GLU A 44 15.98 -0.39 -8.58
N ALA A 45 15.06 0.23 -9.33
CA ALA A 45 15.36 0.84 -10.63
C ALA A 45 16.02 2.23 -10.53
N GLY A 46 16.27 2.74 -9.32
CA GLY A 46 16.92 4.03 -9.09
C GLY A 46 16.05 5.25 -9.38
N ILE A 47 14.74 5.08 -9.54
CA ILE A 47 13.79 6.16 -9.85
C ILE A 47 13.76 7.18 -8.71
N PHE A 48 13.70 6.75 -7.44
CA PHE A 48 13.78 7.67 -6.29
C PHE A 48 15.04 8.54 -6.34
N LYS A 49 16.19 7.93 -6.61
CA LYS A 49 17.47 8.67 -6.72
C LYS A 49 17.46 9.67 -7.87
N LYS A 50 16.89 9.29 -9.02
CA LYS A 50 16.69 10.17 -10.19
C LYS A 50 15.86 11.40 -9.83
N HIS A 51 14.85 11.25 -8.97
CA HIS A 51 14.01 12.33 -8.46
C HIS A 51 14.58 13.04 -7.21
N GLY A 52 15.85 12.80 -6.87
CA GLY A 52 16.51 13.48 -5.76
C GLY A 52 16.12 12.98 -4.37
N LEU A 53 15.66 11.73 -4.26
CA LEU A 53 15.23 11.11 -3.01
C LEU A 53 16.20 9.98 -2.60
N ASP A 54 16.50 9.94 -1.29
CA ASP A 54 17.13 8.79 -0.61
C ASP A 54 16.10 8.17 0.33
N VAL A 55 15.44 7.10 -0.16
CA VAL A 55 14.28 6.49 0.51
C VAL A 55 14.70 5.23 1.26
N ASP A 56 14.51 5.23 2.57
CA ASP A 56 14.58 4.04 3.41
C ASP A 56 13.20 3.37 3.51
N MET A 57 13.09 2.16 2.94
CA MET A 57 11.82 1.41 2.88
C MET A 57 11.75 0.41 4.03
N LYS A 58 10.80 0.61 4.95
CA LYS A 58 10.62 -0.21 6.16
C LYS A 58 9.37 -1.09 6.05
N LYS A 59 9.55 -2.41 6.06
CA LYS A 59 8.41 -3.34 6.18
C LYS A 59 7.91 -3.34 7.62
N ILE A 60 6.74 -2.73 7.83
CA ILE A 60 6.10 -2.60 9.13
C ILE A 60 4.67 -3.17 9.02
N PRO A 61 4.25 -4.08 9.91
CA PRO A 61 2.87 -4.57 9.95
C PRO A 61 1.87 -3.40 10.00
N GLN A 62 0.74 -3.54 9.32
CA GLN A 62 -0.22 -2.42 9.20
C GLN A 62 -0.71 -1.93 10.58
N LYS A 63 -0.91 -2.84 11.52
CA LYS A 63 -1.33 -2.54 12.89
C LYS A 63 -0.34 -1.67 13.68
N ASP A 64 0.95 -1.69 13.32
CA ASP A 64 2.03 -0.97 14.02
C ASP A 64 2.49 0.28 13.27
N ARG A 65 2.09 0.47 12.01
CA ARG A 65 2.61 1.49 11.11
C ARG A 65 2.27 2.92 11.57
N HIS A 66 1.10 3.11 12.20
CA HIS A 66 0.73 4.39 12.80
C HIS A 66 1.64 4.79 13.98
N LEU A 67 2.17 3.82 14.72
CA LEU A 67 3.13 4.09 15.80
C LEU A 67 4.46 4.58 15.24
N ALA A 68 4.93 3.98 14.14
CA ALA A 68 6.14 4.42 13.46
C ALA A 68 6.01 5.84 12.86
N ILE A 69 4.81 6.23 12.40
CA ILE A 69 4.52 7.61 11.99
C ILE A 69 4.51 8.56 13.20
N ALA A 70 3.86 8.17 14.29
CA ALA A 70 3.75 8.99 15.49
C ALA A 70 5.11 9.22 16.18
N SER A 71 6.00 8.22 16.15
CA SER A 71 7.37 8.33 16.67
C SER A 71 8.31 9.13 15.76
N GLY A 72 7.95 9.31 14.48
CA GLY A 72 8.82 9.91 13.46
C GLY A 72 9.79 8.93 12.81
N ASP A 73 9.71 7.63 13.10
CA ASP A 73 10.53 6.59 12.47
C ASP A 73 10.27 6.47 10.98
N VAL A 74 9.07 6.81 10.54
CA VAL A 74 8.72 7.00 9.13
C VAL A 74 7.95 8.31 8.96
N GLN A 75 8.19 9.01 7.87
CA GLN A 75 7.52 10.26 7.51
C GLN A 75 6.27 10.02 6.67
N CYS A 76 6.29 8.93 5.90
CA CYS A 76 5.22 8.56 4.98
C CYS A 76 4.94 7.06 5.07
N ALA A 77 3.79 6.64 4.57
CA ALA A 77 3.43 5.23 4.50
C ALA A 77 2.51 4.94 3.32
N ALA A 78 2.45 3.66 2.94
CA ALA A 78 1.43 3.11 2.07
C ALA A 78 0.41 2.36 2.93
N THR A 79 -0.89 2.61 2.76
CA THR A 79 -1.97 1.87 3.42
C THR A 79 -3.30 2.15 2.72
N THR A 80 -4.36 1.51 3.18
CA THR A 80 -5.72 1.63 2.65
C THR A 80 -6.42 2.89 3.14
N VAL A 81 -7.40 3.36 2.38
CA VAL A 81 -8.14 4.61 2.67
C VAL A 81 -8.81 4.57 4.04
N GLU A 82 -9.46 3.46 4.40
CA GLU A 82 -10.11 3.32 5.71
C GLU A 82 -9.12 3.33 6.87
N THR A 83 -7.90 2.84 6.65
CA THR A 83 -6.85 2.86 7.67
C THR A 83 -6.38 4.29 7.98
N TRP A 84 -6.30 5.16 6.97
CA TRP A 84 -6.02 6.59 7.19
C TRP A 84 -7.12 7.25 8.05
N VAL A 85 -8.38 6.86 7.84
CA VAL A 85 -9.50 7.33 8.69
C VAL A 85 -9.27 6.90 10.13
N VAL A 86 -8.92 5.62 10.37
CA VAL A 86 -8.64 5.10 11.72
C VAL A 86 -7.49 5.87 12.39
N TRP A 87 -6.38 6.08 11.68
CA TRP A 87 -5.22 6.76 12.27
C TRP A 87 -5.54 8.19 12.67
N ASN A 88 -6.20 8.95 11.78
CA ASN A 88 -6.57 10.33 12.06
C ASN A 88 -7.63 10.44 13.18
N ALA A 89 -8.61 9.54 13.21
CA ALA A 89 -9.61 9.48 14.30
C ALA A 89 -8.97 9.19 15.67
N ASN A 90 -7.82 8.50 15.68
CA ASN A 90 -7.04 8.19 16.89
C ASN A 90 -5.88 9.17 17.13
N GLY A 91 -5.85 10.32 16.47
CA GLY A 91 -4.92 11.42 16.72
C GLY A 91 -3.57 11.32 16.00
N VAL A 92 -3.38 10.36 15.10
CA VAL A 92 -2.18 10.29 14.25
C VAL A 92 -2.46 11.03 12.94
N ALA A 93 -2.10 12.32 12.91
CA ALA A 93 -2.37 13.21 11.78
C ALA A 93 -1.57 12.79 10.52
N THR A 94 -2.29 12.52 9.44
CA THR A 94 -1.73 12.13 8.14
C THR A 94 -2.57 12.68 7.00
N LYS A 95 -1.97 12.83 5.80
CA LYS A 95 -2.66 13.21 4.57
C LYS A 95 -2.28 12.29 3.43
N GLN A 96 -3.26 11.77 2.74
CA GLN A 96 -3.11 10.99 1.51
C GLN A 96 -2.73 11.93 0.36
N ILE A 97 -1.76 11.55 -0.47
CA ILE A 97 -1.24 12.41 -1.54
C ILE A 97 -1.34 11.81 -2.94
N PHE A 98 -1.44 10.49 -3.06
CA PHE A 98 -1.81 9.80 -4.30
C PHE A 98 -2.38 8.41 -4.02
N GLN A 99 -3.22 7.92 -4.94
CA GLN A 99 -3.72 6.55 -4.95
C GLN A 99 -2.68 5.64 -5.61
N MET A 100 -2.44 4.50 -4.99
CA MET A 100 -1.51 3.50 -5.50
C MET A 100 -2.22 2.47 -6.36
N ASP A 101 -3.21 1.80 -5.79
CA ASP A 101 -3.92 0.72 -6.48
C ASP A 101 -5.35 0.56 -5.97
N LYS A 102 -6.09 -0.28 -6.69
CA LYS A 102 -7.38 -0.82 -6.29
C LYS A 102 -7.29 -2.34 -6.33
N SER A 103 -7.71 -2.99 -5.26
CA SER A 103 -7.89 -4.43 -5.25
C SER A 103 -9.03 -4.83 -6.20
N TYR A 104 -8.76 -5.80 -7.04
CA TYR A 104 -9.69 -6.33 -8.03
C TYR A 104 -9.70 -7.86 -7.95
N GLY A 105 -10.04 -8.37 -6.77
CA GLY A 105 -9.99 -9.78 -6.41
C GLY A 105 -8.71 -10.19 -5.67
N ALA A 106 -7.85 -9.24 -5.31
CA ALA A 106 -6.60 -9.52 -4.62
C ALA A 106 -6.74 -9.66 -3.11
N ASP A 107 -7.81 -9.12 -2.51
CA ASP A 107 -8.19 -9.41 -1.14
C ASP A 107 -9.34 -10.41 -1.14
N GLY A 108 -9.28 -11.40 -0.25
CA GLY A 108 -10.28 -12.45 -0.23
C GLY A 108 -10.46 -13.13 1.12
N MET A 109 -11.63 -13.71 1.26
CA MET A 109 -11.99 -14.62 2.34
C MET A 109 -11.88 -16.06 1.84
N VAL A 110 -11.11 -16.86 2.55
CA VAL A 110 -10.98 -18.30 2.33
C VAL A 110 -11.70 -19.04 3.43
N VAL A 111 -12.34 -20.17 3.09
CA VAL A 111 -13.13 -20.98 4.02
C VAL A 111 -12.91 -22.46 3.78
N ARG A 112 -13.17 -23.30 4.79
CA ARG A 112 -13.19 -24.74 4.65
C ARG A 112 -14.26 -25.17 3.62
N SER A 113 -14.03 -26.31 2.95
CA SER A 113 -14.90 -26.79 1.86
C SER A 113 -16.35 -27.00 2.27
N ASN A 114 -16.61 -27.33 3.54
CA ASN A 114 -17.95 -27.53 4.11
C ASN A 114 -18.71 -26.23 4.42
N ILE A 115 -18.09 -25.05 4.31
CA ILE A 115 -18.75 -23.74 4.45
C ILE A 115 -19.25 -23.30 3.09
N ALA A 116 -20.58 -23.21 2.93
CA ALA A 116 -21.20 -22.93 1.63
C ALA A 116 -21.34 -21.43 1.34
N LYS A 117 -21.60 -20.61 2.36
CA LYS A 117 -21.83 -19.15 2.26
C LYS A 117 -21.26 -18.42 3.50
N ILE A 118 -21.04 -17.12 3.38
CA ILE A 118 -20.47 -16.30 4.47
C ILE A 118 -21.35 -16.35 5.73
N ALA A 119 -22.67 -16.46 5.59
CA ALA A 119 -23.59 -16.57 6.73
C ALA A 119 -23.36 -17.84 7.60
N ASP A 120 -22.72 -18.89 7.04
CA ASP A 120 -22.38 -20.11 7.78
C ASP A 120 -21.17 -19.93 8.72
N LEU A 121 -20.53 -18.75 8.70
CA LEU A 121 -19.41 -18.41 9.58
C LEU A 121 -19.87 -18.09 11.02
N LYS A 122 -21.16 -17.99 11.29
CA LYS A 122 -21.65 -17.74 12.66
C LYS A 122 -21.10 -18.78 13.64
N GLY A 123 -20.44 -18.30 14.71
CA GLY A 123 -19.78 -19.16 15.71
C GLY A 123 -18.46 -19.78 15.28
N LYS A 124 -17.95 -19.47 14.08
CA LYS A 124 -16.70 -20.02 13.53
C LYS A 124 -15.49 -19.16 13.87
N THR A 125 -14.30 -19.74 13.72
CA THR A 125 -13.01 -19.05 13.85
C THR A 125 -12.58 -18.46 12.52
N VAL A 126 -12.24 -17.16 12.52
CA VAL A 126 -11.77 -16.46 11.32
C VAL A 126 -10.43 -15.78 11.63
N ALA A 127 -9.36 -16.19 10.96
CA ALA A 127 -8.10 -15.48 11.06
C ALA A 127 -8.20 -14.16 10.29
N ALA A 128 -7.89 -13.02 10.94
CA ALA A 128 -7.79 -11.71 10.34
C ALA A 128 -6.78 -10.87 11.14
N SER A 129 -6.25 -9.81 10.54
CA SER A 129 -5.35 -8.87 11.26
C SER A 129 -6.09 -8.13 12.37
N ALA A 130 -5.35 -7.34 13.14
CA ALA A 130 -5.89 -6.57 14.26
C ALA A 130 -7.01 -5.59 13.84
N PRO A 131 -7.94 -5.25 14.76
CA PRO A 131 -8.90 -4.18 14.55
C PRO A 131 -8.24 -2.88 14.07
N GLY A 132 -8.85 -2.22 13.09
CA GLY A 132 -8.32 -1.00 12.47
C GLY A 132 -7.36 -1.23 11.31
N THR A 133 -7.22 -2.47 10.83
CA THR A 133 -6.46 -2.82 9.62
C THR A 133 -7.39 -3.23 8.49
N ALA A 134 -6.88 -3.22 7.24
CA ALA A 134 -7.64 -3.58 6.06
C ALA A 134 -8.26 -4.99 6.11
N PRO A 135 -7.54 -6.07 6.50
CA PRO A 135 -8.15 -7.39 6.57
C PRO A 135 -9.29 -7.48 7.59
N TYR A 136 -9.19 -6.77 8.71
CA TYR A 136 -10.28 -6.70 9.69
C TYR A 136 -11.48 -5.91 9.16
N PHE A 137 -11.23 -4.78 8.51
CA PHE A 137 -12.28 -3.98 7.89
C PHE A 137 -12.99 -4.76 6.78
N THR A 138 -12.24 -5.49 5.93
CA THR A 138 -12.80 -6.34 4.88
C THR A 138 -13.65 -7.46 5.47
N LEU A 139 -13.19 -8.09 6.56
CA LEU A 139 -14.00 -9.07 7.30
C LEU A 139 -15.33 -8.46 7.76
N ALA A 140 -15.27 -7.31 8.42
CA ALA A 140 -16.48 -6.63 8.92
C ALA A 140 -17.45 -6.28 7.78
N TRP A 141 -16.93 -5.82 6.66
CA TRP A 141 -17.73 -5.50 5.48
C TRP A 141 -18.38 -6.73 4.88
N PHE A 142 -17.63 -7.82 4.66
CA PHE A 142 -18.19 -9.07 4.11
C PHE A 142 -19.24 -9.66 5.03
N LEU A 143 -19.01 -9.69 6.33
CA LEU A 143 -19.99 -10.15 7.31
C LEU A 143 -21.26 -9.30 7.28
N LYS A 144 -21.14 -7.97 7.30
CA LYS A 144 -22.27 -7.03 7.25
C LYS A 144 -23.13 -7.23 6.00
N LYS A 145 -22.50 -7.38 4.83
CA LYS A 145 -23.22 -7.65 3.55
C LYS A 145 -23.95 -8.98 3.54
N ASN A 146 -23.62 -9.89 4.46
CA ASN A 146 -24.24 -11.22 4.58
C ASN A 146 -25.04 -11.39 5.89
N GLY A 147 -25.44 -10.28 6.53
CA GLY A 147 -26.32 -10.28 7.70
C GLY A 147 -25.64 -10.70 9.01
N LEU A 148 -24.32 -10.67 9.07
CA LEU A 148 -23.51 -10.93 10.25
C LEU A 148 -22.73 -9.69 10.68
N SER A 149 -22.14 -9.79 11.87
CA SER A 149 -21.18 -8.83 12.40
C SER A 149 -19.92 -9.53 12.87
N VAL A 150 -18.88 -8.76 13.20
CA VAL A 150 -17.64 -9.31 13.80
C VAL A 150 -17.87 -9.99 15.14
N LYS A 151 -19.00 -9.70 15.83
CA LYS A 151 -19.40 -10.35 17.10
C LYS A 151 -19.96 -11.75 16.90
N ASP A 152 -20.36 -12.10 15.68
CA ASP A 152 -20.90 -13.41 15.34
C ASP A 152 -19.83 -14.46 15.04
N VAL A 153 -18.55 -14.06 14.99
CA VAL A 153 -17.39 -14.92 14.73
C VAL A 153 -16.31 -14.75 15.81
N THR A 154 -15.44 -15.75 15.95
CA THR A 154 -14.23 -15.62 16.79
C THR A 154 -13.07 -15.20 15.91
N VAL A 155 -12.64 -13.93 16.04
CA VAL A 155 -11.50 -13.42 15.27
C VAL A 155 -10.18 -13.84 15.90
N VAL A 156 -9.32 -14.49 15.13
CA VAL A 156 -7.95 -14.84 15.50
C VAL A 156 -7.00 -13.83 14.84
N ASN A 157 -6.30 -13.03 15.65
CA ASN A 157 -5.44 -11.97 15.14
C ASN A 157 -4.16 -12.55 14.53
N LEU A 158 -4.12 -12.65 13.22
CA LEU A 158 -2.97 -13.08 12.41
C LEU A 158 -2.82 -12.15 11.21
N GLU A 159 -1.58 -11.72 10.94
CA GLU A 159 -1.25 -10.99 9.72
C GLU A 159 -1.55 -11.85 8.47
N PRO A 160 -1.79 -11.27 7.28
CA PRO A 160 -2.30 -12.00 6.10
C PRO A 160 -1.48 -13.21 5.67
N GLY A 161 -0.14 -13.14 5.72
CA GLY A 161 0.72 -14.29 5.43
C GLY A 161 0.55 -15.44 6.45
N PRO A 162 0.75 -15.20 7.75
CA PRO A 162 0.43 -16.15 8.81
C PRO A 162 -1.02 -16.65 8.77
N ALA A 163 -2.00 -15.80 8.44
CA ALA A 163 -3.41 -16.21 8.33
C ALA A 163 -3.63 -17.23 7.22
N ALA A 164 -3.03 -17.01 6.04
CA ALA A 164 -3.07 -17.97 4.93
C ALA A 164 -2.39 -19.29 5.29
N GLN A 165 -1.22 -19.25 5.95
CA GLN A 165 -0.49 -20.43 6.38
C GLN A 165 -1.26 -21.24 7.44
N ALA A 166 -1.80 -20.57 8.46
CA ALA A 166 -2.60 -21.18 9.51
C ALA A 166 -3.88 -21.83 8.93
N PHE A 167 -4.51 -21.16 7.94
CA PHE A 167 -5.62 -21.72 7.22
C PHE A 167 -5.22 -23.00 6.47
N VAL A 168 -4.16 -22.98 5.66
CA VAL A 168 -3.69 -24.17 4.94
C VAL A 168 -3.35 -25.30 5.89
N ALA A 169 -2.79 -24.99 7.07
CA ALA A 169 -2.47 -25.97 8.12
C ALA A 169 -3.70 -26.49 8.91
N GLY A 170 -4.92 -26.07 8.60
CA GLY A 170 -6.12 -26.59 9.25
C GLY A 170 -6.55 -25.91 10.55
N GLN A 171 -5.92 -24.79 10.95
CA GLN A 171 -6.10 -24.19 12.28
C GLN A 171 -7.36 -23.33 12.43
N ASN A 172 -7.89 -22.75 11.36
CA ASN A 172 -9.05 -21.86 11.39
C ASN A 172 -10.13 -22.32 10.40
N ASP A 173 -11.40 -22.00 10.67
CA ASP A 173 -12.51 -22.26 9.75
C ASP A 173 -12.45 -21.36 8.51
N ALA A 174 -11.97 -20.13 8.68
CA ALA A 174 -11.81 -19.15 7.61
C ALA A 174 -10.58 -18.27 7.85
N ALA A 175 -10.13 -17.55 6.81
CA ALA A 175 -9.14 -16.51 6.94
C ALA A 175 -9.39 -15.38 5.95
N MET A 176 -9.06 -14.15 6.38
CA MET A 176 -8.89 -12.98 5.52
C MET A 176 -7.42 -12.88 5.13
N THR A 177 -7.15 -12.81 3.85
CA THR A 177 -5.80 -12.64 3.33
C THR A 177 -5.83 -11.90 1.99
N TYR A 178 -4.66 -11.58 1.48
CA TYR A 178 -4.50 -10.87 0.22
C TYR A 178 -3.30 -11.39 -0.59
N GLU A 179 -3.15 -10.94 -1.84
CA GLU A 179 -1.99 -11.29 -2.66
C GLU A 179 -0.69 -10.66 -2.08
N PRO A 180 0.43 -11.42 -2.04
CA PRO A 180 0.62 -12.71 -2.72
C PRO A 180 0.16 -13.95 -1.93
N TYR A 181 -0.29 -13.80 -0.71
CA TYR A 181 -0.60 -14.94 0.19
C TYR A 181 -1.89 -15.67 -0.19
N LEU A 182 -2.86 -14.96 -0.82
CA LEU A 182 -4.08 -15.59 -1.33
C LEU A 182 -3.76 -16.65 -2.40
N SER A 183 -2.72 -16.43 -3.19
CA SER A 183 -2.19 -17.41 -4.15
C SER A 183 -1.69 -18.68 -3.47
N THR A 184 -1.20 -18.61 -2.23
CA THR A 184 -0.83 -19.80 -1.45
C THR A 184 -2.04 -20.70 -1.20
N VAL A 185 -3.20 -20.11 -0.91
CA VAL A 185 -4.43 -20.88 -0.71
C VAL A 185 -4.95 -21.44 -2.04
N ARG A 186 -4.89 -20.67 -3.13
CA ARG A 186 -5.23 -21.16 -4.49
C ARG A 186 -4.42 -22.38 -4.88
N ALA A 187 -3.14 -22.42 -4.51
CA ALA A 187 -2.26 -23.57 -4.78
C ALA A 187 -2.55 -24.79 -3.89
N ASN A 188 -3.40 -24.65 -2.86
CA ASN A 188 -3.75 -25.72 -1.91
C ASN A 188 -5.26 -25.95 -1.84
N PRO A 189 -5.93 -26.39 -2.91
CA PRO A 189 -7.39 -26.52 -2.97
C PRO A 189 -7.96 -27.54 -1.99
N ALA A 190 -7.16 -28.49 -1.50
CA ALA A 190 -7.57 -29.42 -0.46
C ALA A 190 -7.80 -28.73 0.90
N ALA A 191 -7.19 -27.59 1.17
CA ALA A 191 -7.37 -26.84 2.41
C ALA A 191 -8.74 -26.13 2.48
N GLY A 192 -9.33 -25.79 1.34
CA GLY A 192 -10.59 -25.06 1.27
C GLY A 192 -10.73 -24.29 -0.04
N LYS A 193 -11.56 -23.24 -0.02
CA LYS A 193 -11.87 -22.42 -1.20
C LYS A 193 -11.91 -20.93 -0.86
N ILE A 194 -11.73 -20.10 -1.87
CA ILE A 194 -12.04 -18.66 -1.79
C ILE A 194 -13.57 -18.53 -1.94
N ILE A 195 -14.23 -17.92 -0.95
CA ILE A 195 -15.69 -17.77 -0.95
C ILE A 195 -16.14 -16.39 -1.43
N ALA A 196 -15.30 -15.37 -1.20
CA ALA A 196 -15.56 -14.01 -1.64
C ALA A 196 -14.23 -13.24 -1.81
N THR A 197 -14.23 -12.27 -2.70
CA THR A 197 -13.12 -11.36 -2.94
C THR A 197 -13.61 -9.93 -3.11
N THR A 198 -12.67 -9.00 -3.32
CA THR A 198 -12.97 -7.62 -3.70
C THR A 198 -13.59 -7.48 -5.10
N LEU A 199 -13.73 -8.55 -5.88
CA LEU A 199 -14.59 -8.57 -7.08
C LEU A 199 -16.07 -8.58 -6.70
N ASP A 200 -16.44 -9.35 -5.67
CA ASP A 200 -17.80 -9.44 -5.18
C ASP A 200 -18.20 -8.22 -4.36
N TYR A 201 -17.22 -7.66 -3.63
CA TYR A 201 -17.39 -6.52 -2.74
C TYR A 201 -16.26 -5.49 -2.93
N PRO A 202 -16.30 -4.66 -3.98
CA PRO A 202 -15.26 -3.65 -4.26
C PRO A 202 -15.14 -2.65 -3.10
N MET A 203 -13.99 -2.59 -2.43
CA MET A 203 -13.83 -1.76 -1.24
C MET A 203 -12.39 -1.43 -0.85
N ILE A 204 -11.39 -2.12 -1.36
CA ILE A 204 -9.99 -1.88 -1.00
C ILE A 204 -9.33 -0.98 -2.05
N MET A 205 -8.96 0.21 -1.58
CA MET A 205 -8.24 1.22 -2.34
C MET A 205 -7.04 1.68 -1.53
N ASP A 206 -5.87 1.53 -2.07
CA ASP A 206 -4.62 1.86 -1.41
C ASP A 206 -4.12 3.23 -1.83
N THR A 207 -3.65 3.98 -0.84
CA THR A 207 -3.07 5.29 -1.05
C THR A 207 -1.74 5.43 -0.33
N PHE A 208 -0.94 6.36 -0.81
CA PHE A 208 0.27 6.80 -0.15
C PHE A 208 0.01 8.14 0.53
N GLY A 209 0.53 8.29 1.73
CA GLY A 209 0.34 9.51 2.50
C GLY A 209 1.51 9.78 3.43
N CYS A 210 1.58 11.01 3.93
CA CYS A 210 2.65 11.49 4.80
C CYS A 210 2.09 12.30 5.97
N THR A 211 2.93 12.59 6.96
CA THR A 211 2.58 13.54 8.02
C THR A 211 2.42 14.94 7.45
N PRO A 212 1.49 15.78 7.97
CA PRO A 212 1.34 17.17 7.55
C PRO A 212 2.64 17.97 7.69
N LYS A 213 3.44 17.70 8.73
CA LYS A 213 4.73 18.34 8.94
C LYS A 213 5.70 18.03 7.79
N PHE A 214 5.83 16.76 7.38
CA PHE A 214 6.71 16.40 6.27
C PHE A 214 6.27 17.11 4.97
N LEU A 215 4.96 17.12 4.69
CA LEU A 215 4.41 17.76 3.48
C LEU A 215 4.70 19.27 3.46
N ALA A 216 4.58 19.95 4.59
CA ALA A 216 4.85 21.38 4.70
C ALA A 216 6.35 21.71 4.54
N ASP A 217 7.21 20.93 5.21
CA ASP A 217 8.65 21.20 5.22
C ASP A 217 9.36 20.71 3.94
N ASN A 218 8.79 19.72 3.24
CA ASN A 218 9.42 19.00 2.12
C ASN A 218 8.48 18.82 0.91
N ALA A 219 7.71 19.85 0.54
CA ALA A 219 6.74 19.78 -0.56
C ALA A 219 7.35 19.28 -1.89
N LYS A 220 8.61 19.67 -2.19
CA LYS A 220 9.33 19.18 -3.38
C LYS A 220 9.61 17.67 -3.31
N ALA A 221 9.96 17.15 -2.14
CA ALA A 221 10.18 15.71 -1.96
C ALA A 221 8.87 14.94 -2.02
N ALA A 222 7.78 15.49 -1.50
CA ALA A 222 6.44 14.87 -1.63
C ALA A 222 5.99 14.80 -3.09
N GLN A 223 6.24 15.86 -3.89
CA GLN A 223 6.01 15.81 -5.35
C GLN A 223 6.89 14.74 -6.01
N ALA A 224 8.18 14.69 -5.67
CA ALA A 224 9.11 13.70 -6.20
C ALA A 224 8.71 12.25 -5.87
N LEU A 225 8.08 12.01 -4.71
CA LEU A 225 7.51 10.70 -4.35
C LEU A 225 6.35 10.31 -5.29
N ALA A 226 5.43 11.24 -5.56
CA ALA A 226 4.32 11.00 -6.49
C ALA A 226 4.83 10.76 -7.92
N ASP A 227 5.75 11.60 -8.40
CA ASP A 227 6.34 11.47 -9.74
C ASP A 227 7.12 10.14 -9.87
N SER A 228 7.84 9.73 -8.83
CA SER A 228 8.55 8.44 -8.80
C SER A 228 7.61 7.25 -8.87
N TYR A 229 6.48 7.32 -8.16
CA TYR A 229 5.46 6.28 -8.21
C TYR A 229 4.85 6.17 -9.61
N PHE A 230 4.45 7.28 -10.22
CA PHE A 230 3.87 7.27 -11.57
C PHE A 230 4.87 6.84 -12.63
N GLU A 231 6.15 7.19 -12.49
CA GLU A 231 7.22 6.69 -13.38
C GLU A 231 7.40 5.16 -13.22
N ALA A 232 7.34 4.63 -11.99
CA ALA A 232 7.40 3.18 -11.76
C ALA A 232 6.21 2.45 -12.37
N VAL A 233 4.99 2.98 -12.25
CA VAL A 233 3.80 2.42 -12.92
C VAL A 233 3.96 2.42 -14.44
N ALA A 234 4.47 3.50 -15.03
CA ALA A 234 4.76 3.56 -16.47
C ALA A 234 5.85 2.56 -16.88
N LEU A 235 6.86 2.33 -16.03
CA LEU A 235 7.90 1.33 -16.28
C LEU A 235 7.34 -0.10 -16.29
N ILE A 236 6.38 -0.42 -15.39
CA ILE A 236 5.69 -1.72 -15.41
C ILE A 236 5.00 -1.96 -16.76
N GLN A 237 4.34 -0.95 -17.30
CA GLN A 237 3.66 -1.07 -18.61
C GLN A 237 4.66 -1.24 -19.76
N LYS A 238 5.83 -0.58 -19.67
CA LYS A 238 6.86 -0.60 -20.71
C LYS A 238 7.67 -1.90 -20.71
N ASP A 239 8.03 -2.41 -19.55
CA ASP A 239 8.82 -3.64 -19.37
C ASP A 239 8.26 -4.47 -18.21
N PRO A 240 7.11 -5.13 -18.41
CA PRO A 240 6.45 -5.89 -17.34
C PRO A 240 7.31 -7.05 -16.83
N LYS A 241 8.07 -7.72 -17.72
CA LYS A 241 8.88 -8.88 -17.33
C LYS A 241 9.93 -8.51 -16.28
N LYS A 242 10.78 -7.53 -16.59
CA LYS A 242 11.83 -7.07 -15.68
C LYS A 242 11.24 -6.43 -14.41
N SER A 243 10.15 -5.67 -14.55
CA SER A 243 9.46 -5.06 -13.41
C SER A 243 8.92 -6.12 -12.46
N TYR A 244 8.29 -7.18 -12.98
CA TYR A 244 7.77 -8.27 -12.15
C TYR A 244 8.87 -9.10 -11.48
N GLU A 245 10.03 -9.30 -12.13
CA GLU A 245 11.20 -9.92 -11.51
C GLU A 245 11.68 -9.13 -10.28
N ILE A 246 11.80 -7.82 -10.41
CA ILE A 246 12.21 -6.92 -9.31
C ILE A 246 11.16 -6.91 -8.19
N MET A 247 9.89 -6.69 -8.52
CA MET A 247 8.81 -6.60 -7.56
C MET A 247 8.54 -7.94 -6.86
N GLY A 248 8.61 -9.04 -7.60
CA GLY A 248 8.42 -10.39 -7.08
C GLY A 248 9.48 -10.78 -6.04
N ALA A 249 10.73 -10.41 -6.26
CA ALA A 249 11.81 -10.69 -5.32
C ALA A 249 11.54 -10.12 -3.91
N ASP A 250 10.90 -8.95 -3.81
CA ASP A 250 10.54 -8.31 -2.54
C ASP A 250 9.51 -9.11 -1.72
N VAL A 251 8.65 -9.86 -2.38
CA VAL A 251 7.58 -10.69 -1.77
C VAL A 251 7.85 -12.20 -1.89
N LYS A 252 9.09 -12.58 -2.23
CA LYS A 252 9.55 -13.98 -2.37
C LYS A 252 8.78 -14.76 -3.45
N GLN A 253 8.43 -14.09 -4.54
CA GLN A 253 7.84 -14.68 -5.74
C GLN A 253 8.82 -14.57 -6.92
N THR A 254 8.72 -15.50 -7.87
CA THR A 254 9.31 -15.31 -9.21
C THR A 254 8.55 -14.21 -9.94
N GLY A 255 9.14 -13.64 -11.01
CA GLY A 255 8.43 -12.64 -11.83
C GLY A 255 7.11 -13.17 -12.43
N GLU A 256 7.07 -14.46 -12.79
CA GLU A 256 5.84 -15.11 -13.27
C GLU A 256 4.78 -15.21 -12.18
N GLN A 257 5.14 -15.70 -11.00
CA GLN A 257 4.22 -15.78 -9.85
C GLN A 257 3.70 -14.39 -9.45
N PHE A 258 4.57 -13.38 -9.47
CA PHE A 258 4.18 -12.00 -9.20
C PHE A 258 3.19 -11.49 -10.26
N GLY A 259 3.45 -11.78 -11.54
CA GLY A 259 2.54 -11.45 -12.64
C GLY A 259 1.15 -12.06 -12.47
N GLU A 260 1.06 -13.30 -11.96
CA GLU A 260 -0.23 -13.92 -11.62
C GLU A 260 -0.94 -13.18 -10.48
N SER A 261 -0.24 -12.82 -9.40
CA SER A 261 -0.81 -12.03 -8.30
C SER A 261 -1.27 -10.65 -8.77
N ALA A 262 -0.50 -10.00 -9.64
CA ALA A 262 -0.80 -8.68 -10.18
C ALA A 262 -2.07 -8.59 -11.04
N LYS A 263 -2.58 -9.70 -11.56
CA LYS A 263 -3.85 -9.72 -12.32
C LYS A 263 -5.05 -9.29 -11.48
N TYR A 264 -4.97 -9.43 -10.17
CA TYR A 264 -6.05 -9.17 -9.22
C TYR A 264 -6.02 -7.78 -8.61
N LEU A 265 -5.25 -6.85 -9.16
CA LEU A 265 -5.22 -5.45 -8.74
C LEU A 265 -5.04 -4.50 -9.94
N ARG A 266 -5.21 -3.22 -9.70
CA ARG A 266 -5.06 -2.17 -10.73
C ARG A 266 -4.24 -1.03 -10.15
N TRP A 267 -2.97 -0.92 -10.54
CA TRP A 267 -2.15 0.26 -10.25
C TRP A 267 -2.72 1.48 -10.93
N GLN A 268 -2.71 2.60 -10.23
CA GLN A 268 -3.34 3.83 -10.68
C GLN A 268 -2.30 4.81 -11.21
N ASP A 269 -2.47 5.24 -12.43
CA ASP A 269 -1.67 6.30 -13.04
C ASP A 269 -2.12 7.70 -12.58
N LYS A 270 -1.46 8.74 -13.09
CA LYS A 270 -1.76 10.13 -12.73
C LYS A 270 -3.19 10.53 -13.11
N ALA A 271 -3.68 10.12 -14.28
CA ALA A 271 -5.03 10.45 -14.74
C ALA A 271 -6.12 9.80 -13.88
N ALA A 272 -5.92 8.53 -13.50
CA ALA A 272 -6.79 7.83 -12.57
C ALA A 272 -6.80 8.50 -11.18
N ASN A 273 -5.64 8.96 -10.72
CA ASN A 273 -5.51 9.71 -9.47
C ASN A 273 -6.32 11.01 -9.49
N GLN A 274 -6.23 11.82 -10.54
CA GLN A 274 -7.00 13.06 -10.68
C GLN A 274 -8.51 12.79 -10.56
N LYS A 275 -8.98 11.71 -11.17
CA LYS A 275 -10.39 11.30 -11.07
C LYS A 275 -10.75 10.83 -9.66
N PHE A 276 -9.91 9.99 -9.04
CA PHE A 276 -10.16 9.42 -7.71
C PHE A 276 -10.33 10.51 -6.63
N PHE A 277 -9.45 11.51 -6.64
CA PHE A 277 -9.46 12.60 -5.65
C PHE A 277 -10.59 13.64 -5.89
N THR A 278 -11.39 13.53 -6.95
CA THR A 278 -12.50 14.45 -7.22
C THR A 278 -13.88 13.95 -6.74
N GLY A 279 -13.93 12.93 -5.90
CA GLY A 279 -15.22 12.47 -5.32
C GLY A 279 -15.21 11.06 -4.79
N GLU A 280 -14.56 10.11 -5.48
CA GLU A 280 -14.54 8.69 -5.09
C GLU A 280 -13.87 8.50 -3.71
N LEU A 281 -12.73 9.18 -3.46
CA LEU A 281 -12.03 9.15 -2.19
C LEU A 281 -12.93 9.63 -1.04
N GLN A 282 -13.59 10.76 -1.22
CA GLN A 282 -14.43 11.38 -0.18
C GLN A 282 -15.63 10.50 0.14
N GLN A 283 -16.31 9.98 -0.88
CA GLN A 283 -17.46 9.10 -0.69
C GLN A 283 -17.05 7.81 0.03
N PHE A 284 -15.99 7.15 -0.44
CA PHE A 284 -15.51 5.92 0.20
C PHE A 284 -15.03 6.16 1.64
N SER A 285 -14.30 7.26 1.88
CA SER A 285 -13.83 7.61 3.23
C SER A 285 -14.99 7.80 4.21
N LYS A 286 -16.11 8.38 3.75
CA LYS A 286 -17.31 8.53 4.54
C LYS A 286 -17.97 7.19 4.83
N ASP A 287 -18.19 6.36 3.82
CA ASP A 287 -18.81 5.04 3.97
C ASP A 287 -17.97 4.13 4.88
N ALA A 288 -16.65 4.22 4.75
CA ALA A 288 -15.71 3.50 5.61
C ALA A 288 -15.78 4.00 7.07
N ALA A 289 -15.81 5.33 7.28
CA ALA A 289 -15.93 5.91 8.62
C ALA A 289 -17.23 5.51 9.31
N ASP A 290 -18.34 5.44 8.58
CA ASP A 290 -19.63 5.01 9.11
C ASP A 290 -19.57 3.55 9.60
N LEU A 291 -18.96 2.63 8.84
CA LEU A 291 -18.75 1.26 9.28
C LEU A 291 -17.78 1.16 10.46
N LEU A 292 -16.67 1.88 10.42
CA LEU A 292 -15.68 1.89 11.51
C LEU A 292 -16.27 2.39 12.83
N LEU A 293 -17.17 3.39 12.77
CA LEU A 293 -17.90 3.89 13.92
C LEU A 293 -18.90 2.85 14.43
N GLU A 294 -19.67 2.23 13.54
CA GLU A 294 -20.66 1.17 13.88
C GLU A 294 -20.02 -0.03 14.60
N ILE A 295 -18.85 -0.47 14.12
CA ILE A 295 -18.13 -1.60 14.73
C ILE A 295 -17.22 -1.19 15.91
N GLY A 296 -17.21 0.09 16.28
CA GLY A 296 -16.52 0.62 17.44
C GLY A 296 -15.00 0.74 17.32
N ILE A 297 -14.47 0.78 16.09
CA ILE A 297 -13.03 0.98 15.82
C ILE A 297 -12.63 2.44 16.01
N ILE A 298 -13.51 3.37 15.64
CA ILE A 298 -13.35 4.80 15.90
C ILE A 298 -14.47 5.29 16.82
N LYS A 299 -14.21 6.37 17.56
CA LYS A 299 -15.21 7.00 18.46
C LYS A 299 -15.88 8.20 17.82
N SER A 300 -15.26 8.79 16.82
CA SER A 300 -15.77 9.93 16.06
C SER A 300 -15.19 9.91 14.65
N VAL A 301 -15.95 10.45 13.71
CA VAL A 301 -15.49 10.59 12.31
C VAL A 301 -14.58 11.82 12.21
N PRO A 302 -13.35 11.70 11.70
CA PRO A 302 -12.48 12.85 11.45
C PRO A 302 -13.03 13.71 10.31
N ASP A 303 -12.54 14.94 10.19
CA ASP A 303 -12.85 15.76 9.00
C ASP A 303 -12.24 15.11 7.75
N ILE A 304 -13.08 14.46 6.96
CA ILE A 304 -12.69 13.72 5.74
C ILE A 304 -11.91 14.63 4.77
N ASN A 305 -12.26 15.92 4.67
CA ASN A 305 -11.60 16.85 3.76
C ASN A 305 -10.17 17.20 4.20
N SER A 306 -9.83 16.97 5.47
CA SER A 306 -8.48 17.18 5.98
C SER A 306 -7.54 15.99 5.72
N LEU A 307 -8.06 14.83 5.31
CA LEU A 307 -7.31 13.57 5.19
C LEU A 307 -6.50 13.44 3.89
N TYR A 308 -6.52 14.43 3.00
CA TYR A 308 -5.81 14.34 1.72
C TYR A 308 -5.29 15.70 1.25
N ASP A 309 -4.35 15.66 0.31
CA ASP A 309 -3.78 16.85 -0.34
C ASP A 309 -3.59 16.59 -1.83
N THR A 310 -4.34 17.30 -2.66
CA THR A 310 -4.37 17.09 -4.11
C THR A 310 -3.30 17.82 -4.88
N GLN A 311 -2.44 18.61 -4.21
CA GLN A 311 -1.43 19.41 -4.91
C GLN A 311 -0.41 18.56 -5.67
N PHE A 312 -0.16 17.32 -5.23
CA PHE A 312 0.88 16.43 -5.76
C PHE A 312 0.45 15.58 -6.95
N ILE A 313 -0.81 15.65 -7.37
CA ILE A 313 -1.38 14.93 -8.52
C ILE A 313 -1.85 15.84 -9.65
N LYS A 314 -1.54 17.12 -9.58
CA LYS A 314 -1.89 18.14 -10.61
C LYS A 314 -1.08 17.97 -11.88
#